data_f6cb6902d034ff4f0d5e04ce3aacd80d
#
_entry.id   f6cb6902d034ff4f0d5e04ce3aacd80d
#
_cell.length_a   1.000
_cell.length_b   1.000
_cell.length_c   1.000
_cell.angle_alpha   90.00
_cell.angle_beta   90.00
_cell.angle_gamma   90.00
#
_symmetry.space_group_name_H-M   'P 1'
#
loop_
_entity.id
_entity.type
_entity.pdbx_description
1 polymer ?
#
loop_
_entity_poly.entity_id
_entity_poly.type
_entity_poly.pdbx_seq_one_letter_code
_entity_poly.pdbx_strand_id
1 'polypeptide(L)'
;MLFRSEKESGCTHDFLKDALDVYVEDGYVTARGTTLGGDDGIAIAYALAVLDDESIKAPAIEAVFTVDEEVGLDGAKMLDGSVLSSKYLINIDNEEEGAFIVGCAGGMRSGLRLPVSYTGMDGKNVRITITGLAGGHSGMEINKGRANAHIILGRLLFNLDEELFYGISGLAGGRMDNAISRECSVDLCINPDDETRVRELCDILTAQLKNIQ
;
A
#
# COMPACT_ATOMS: atom_id res chain seq x y z
N MET A 1 19.01 6.70 -0.58
CA MET A 1 17.69 6.88 -1.18
C MET A 1 17.35 5.59 -1.92
N LEU A 2 16.52 4.76 -1.34
CA LEU A 2 16.04 3.53 -1.99
C LEU A 2 14.79 3.91 -2.77
N PHE A 3 14.98 4.27 -4.03
CA PHE A 3 13.86 4.41 -4.96
C PHE A 3 13.22 3.04 -5.11
N ARG A 4 11.91 2.96 -5.03
CA ARG A 4 11.16 1.73 -5.32
C ARG A 4 11.11 1.50 -6.82
N SER A 5 12.25 1.14 -7.40
CA SER A 5 12.29 0.68 -8.77
C SER A 5 11.92 -0.78 -8.86
N GLU A 6 11.06 -1.13 -9.81
CA GLU A 6 10.65 -2.50 -10.11
C GLU A 6 11.20 -2.93 -11.46
N LYS A 7 11.47 -4.23 -11.61
CA LYS A 7 11.89 -4.82 -12.89
C LYS A 7 10.70 -5.28 -13.69
N GLU A 8 10.77 -5.12 -14.99
CA GLU A 8 9.88 -5.80 -15.92
C GLU A 8 10.06 -7.31 -15.85
N SER A 9 9.02 -8.05 -16.21
CA SER A 9 9.08 -9.51 -16.25
C SER A 9 10.16 -9.97 -17.24
N GLY A 10 11.11 -10.77 -16.74
CA GLY A 10 12.25 -11.26 -17.53
C GLY A 10 13.48 -10.34 -17.56
N CYS A 11 13.42 -9.16 -16.96
CA CYS A 11 14.59 -8.28 -16.83
C CYS A 11 15.59 -8.84 -15.81
N THR A 12 16.87 -8.87 -16.18
CA THR A 12 17.99 -9.39 -15.36
C THR A 12 18.69 -8.30 -14.53
N HIS A 13 18.24 -7.05 -14.59
CA HIS A 13 18.83 -5.92 -13.88
C HIS A 13 19.02 -6.22 -12.37
N ASP A 14 20.18 -5.87 -11.83
CA ASP A 14 20.50 -5.98 -10.40
C ASP A 14 20.64 -4.58 -9.80
N PHE A 15 19.62 -4.09 -9.11
CA PHE A 15 19.60 -2.75 -8.51
C PHE A 15 20.74 -2.46 -7.51
N LEU A 16 21.47 -3.48 -7.06
CA LEU A 16 22.63 -3.29 -6.19
C LEU A 16 23.94 -3.09 -6.95
N LYS A 17 23.97 -3.39 -8.26
CA LYS A 17 25.19 -3.40 -9.07
C LYS A 17 25.05 -2.56 -10.35
N ASP A 18 23.87 -2.57 -10.94
CA ASP A 18 23.66 -2.00 -12.26
C ASP A 18 23.07 -0.59 -12.14
N ALA A 19 23.57 0.34 -12.95
CA ALA A 19 22.96 1.65 -13.12
C ALA A 19 21.68 1.51 -13.97
N LEU A 20 20.69 2.36 -13.73
CA LEU A 20 19.49 2.42 -14.57
C LEU A 20 19.86 2.86 -15.99
N ASP A 21 19.32 2.18 -17.00
CA ASP A 21 19.43 2.57 -18.41
C ASP A 21 18.37 3.66 -18.71
N VAL A 22 18.73 4.91 -18.39
CA VAL A 22 17.85 6.07 -18.47
C VAL A 22 17.89 6.66 -19.88
N TYR A 23 16.73 6.96 -20.45
CA TYR A 23 16.59 7.57 -21.79
C TYR A 23 15.40 8.52 -21.85
N VAL A 24 15.31 9.29 -22.93
CA VAL A 24 14.19 10.22 -23.20
C VAL A 24 13.34 9.65 -24.33
N GLU A 25 12.05 9.53 -24.09
CA GLU A 25 11.05 9.10 -25.08
C GLU A 25 9.80 9.96 -24.92
N ASP A 26 9.28 10.48 -26.03
CA ASP A 26 8.08 11.34 -26.09
C ASP A 26 8.08 12.53 -25.09
N GLY A 27 9.26 13.07 -24.77
CA GLY A 27 9.43 14.17 -23.83
C GLY A 27 9.50 13.76 -22.37
N TYR A 28 9.46 12.47 -22.07
CA TYR A 28 9.60 11.91 -20.73
C TYR A 28 10.97 11.27 -20.52
N VAL A 29 11.50 11.39 -19.31
CA VAL A 29 12.65 10.63 -18.87
C VAL A 29 12.15 9.30 -18.31
N THR A 30 12.65 8.20 -18.83
CA THR A 30 12.23 6.85 -18.43
C THR A 30 13.42 5.90 -18.32
N ALA A 31 13.23 4.68 -17.87
CA ALA A 31 14.27 3.66 -17.76
C ALA A 31 13.88 2.38 -18.53
N ARG A 32 14.86 1.73 -19.14
CA ARG A 32 14.67 0.52 -19.94
C ARG A 32 14.67 -0.72 -19.03
N GLY A 33 13.61 -1.52 -19.14
CA GLY A 33 13.48 -2.77 -18.40
C GLY A 33 13.21 -2.63 -16.89
N THR A 34 13.10 -1.39 -16.41
CA THR A 34 12.76 -1.09 -15.02
C THR A 34 11.87 0.16 -14.96
N THR A 35 11.23 0.39 -13.82
CA THR A 35 10.72 1.73 -13.52
C THR A 35 11.87 2.67 -13.19
N LEU A 36 11.70 3.98 -13.40
CA LEU A 36 12.74 4.96 -13.10
C LEU A 36 12.93 5.15 -11.59
N GLY A 37 11.84 5.17 -10.81
CA GLY A 37 11.88 5.37 -9.36
C GLY A 37 12.49 6.71 -8.95
N GLY A 38 12.24 7.76 -9.71
CA GLY A 38 12.83 9.09 -9.50
C GLY A 38 12.03 10.04 -8.62
N ASP A 39 11.13 9.54 -7.84
CA ASP A 39 10.25 10.28 -6.94
C ASP A 39 10.93 10.59 -5.60
N ASP A 40 11.12 11.84 -5.19
CA ASP A 40 10.97 13.06 -5.99
C ASP A 40 12.37 13.66 -6.30
N GLY A 41 13.08 13.07 -7.24
CA GLY A 41 14.43 13.49 -7.62
C GLY A 41 14.49 14.88 -8.29
N ILE A 42 13.38 15.34 -8.89
CA ILE A 42 13.30 16.66 -9.52
C ILE A 42 13.38 17.78 -8.48
N ALA A 43 12.84 17.61 -7.29
CA ALA A 43 12.93 18.58 -6.21
C ALA A 43 14.37 18.79 -5.77
N ILE A 44 15.15 17.70 -5.69
CA ILE A 44 16.59 17.77 -5.40
C ILE A 44 17.31 18.55 -6.50
N ALA A 45 17.02 18.24 -7.77
CA ALA A 45 17.65 18.92 -8.90
C ALA A 45 17.33 20.43 -8.92
N TYR A 46 16.09 20.83 -8.67
CA TYR A 46 15.72 22.24 -8.59
C TYR A 46 16.37 22.96 -7.41
N ALA A 47 16.38 22.35 -6.24
CA ALA A 47 17.03 22.96 -5.08
C ALA A 47 18.52 23.19 -5.33
N LEU A 48 19.22 22.21 -5.88
CA LEU A 48 20.64 22.35 -6.21
C LEU A 48 20.89 23.38 -7.30
N ALA A 49 20.08 23.41 -8.36
CA ALA A 49 20.21 24.39 -9.44
C ALA A 49 20.04 25.82 -8.96
N VAL A 50 19.05 26.07 -8.09
CA VAL A 50 18.80 27.42 -7.54
C VAL A 50 19.91 27.83 -6.58
N LEU A 51 20.48 26.90 -5.83
CA LEU A 51 21.58 27.19 -4.90
C LEU A 51 22.92 27.42 -5.62
N ASP A 52 23.13 26.84 -6.81
CA ASP A 52 24.36 26.91 -7.60
C ASP A 52 24.38 28.15 -8.53
N ASP A 53 23.23 28.66 -8.93
CA ASP A 53 23.12 29.78 -9.91
C ASP A 53 23.08 31.14 -9.22
N GLU A 54 24.22 31.81 -9.16
CA GLU A 54 24.37 33.16 -8.59
C GLU A 54 23.57 34.24 -9.35
N SER A 55 23.09 33.97 -10.56
CA SER A 55 22.26 34.90 -11.35
C SER A 55 20.81 34.98 -10.87
N ILE A 56 20.35 33.96 -10.14
CA ILE A 56 18.99 33.88 -9.61
C ILE A 56 18.84 34.80 -8.39
N LYS A 57 17.98 35.79 -8.50
CA LYS A 57 17.61 36.68 -7.38
C LYS A 57 16.57 35.97 -6.51
N ALA A 58 17.01 35.19 -5.56
CA ALA A 58 16.15 34.48 -4.60
C ALA A 58 16.31 35.05 -3.18
N PRO A 59 15.31 34.90 -2.31
CA PRO A 59 15.50 35.07 -0.87
C PRO A 59 16.43 33.97 -0.34
N ALA A 60 16.78 34.04 0.95
CA ALA A 60 17.51 32.94 1.60
C ALA A 60 16.70 31.65 1.50
N ILE A 61 17.36 30.59 1.05
CA ILE A 61 16.75 29.25 0.83
C ILE A 61 17.44 28.25 1.74
N GLU A 62 16.62 27.43 2.36
CA GLU A 62 17.01 26.24 3.10
C GLU A 62 16.47 25.03 2.34
N ALA A 63 17.35 24.20 1.76
CA ALA A 63 16.95 22.96 1.12
C ALA A 63 16.96 21.82 2.15
N VAL A 64 15.81 21.19 2.35
CA VAL A 64 15.64 20.12 3.34
C VAL A 64 15.39 18.80 2.61
N PHE A 65 16.27 17.83 2.77
CA PHE A 65 16.15 16.50 2.24
C PHE A 65 15.99 15.51 3.38
N THR A 66 14.94 14.74 3.36
CA THR A 66 14.66 13.71 4.37
C THR A 66 14.82 12.32 3.78
N VAL A 67 14.91 11.30 4.63
CA VAL A 67 15.00 9.89 4.24
C VAL A 67 13.71 9.17 4.58
N ASP A 68 13.52 7.99 3.98
CA ASP A 68 12.44 7.06 4.35
C ASP A 68 11.03 7.66 4.23
N GLU A 69 10.78 8.47 3.18
CA GLU A 69 9.45 9.01 2.87
C GLU A 69 8.47 7.86 2.63
N GLU A 70 8.80 6.93 1.72
CA GLU A 70 7.99 5.83 1.24
C GLU A 70 7.59 4.78 2.30
N VAL A 71 8.34 4.70 3.38
CA VAL A 71 8.08 3.76 4.48
C VAL A 71 7.41 4.40 5.69
N GLY A 72 7.06 5.67 5.58
CA GLY A 72 6.25 6.35 6.59
C GLY A 72 6.76 7.70 7.03
N LEU A 73 7.53 8.42 6.22
CA LEU A 73 8.05 9.77 6.51
C LEU A 73 8.98 9.79 7.74
N ASP A 74 9.76 8.74 7.97
CA ASP A 74 10.51 8.61 9.22
C ASP A 74 11.57 9.70 9.38
N GLY A 75 12.27 10.08 8.29
CA GLY A 75 13.22 11.19 8.31
C GLY A 75 12.53 12.51 8.63
N ALA A 76 11.37 12.80 8.06
CA ALA A 76 10.63 14.03 8.33
C ALA A 76 10.10 14.09 9.78
N LYS A 77 9.67 12.95 10.35
CA LYS A 77 9.23 12.87 11.75
C LYS A 77 10.36 13.08 12.75
N MET A 78 11.59 12.71 12.38
CA MET A 78 12.78 12.84 13.22
C MET A 78 13.48 14.19 13.07
N LEU A 79 13.09 15.00 12.09
CA LEU A 79 13.70 16.30 11.84
C LEU A 79 13.45 17.25 13.02
N ASP A 80 14.49 17.80 13.58
CA ASP A 80 14.39 18.90 14.53
C ASP A 80 14.13 20.21 13.78
N GLY A 81 12.86 20.62 13.71
CA GLY A 81 12.44 21.84 13.05
C GLY A 81 13.05 23.13 13.64
N SER A 82 13.66 23.09 14.84
CA SER A 82 14.27 24.25 15.47
C SER A 82 15.53 24.74 14.75
N VAL A 83 16.13 23.89 13.91
CA VAL A 83 17.31 24.28 13.09
C VAL A 83 16.90 25.08 11.86
N LEU A 84 15.63 25.12 11.51
CA LEU A 84 15.11 25.84 10.35
C LEU A 84 14.70 27.26 10.74
N SER A 85 15.05 28.22 9.90
CA SER A 85 14.71 29.63 10.09
C SER A 85 13.63 30.14 9.11
N SER A 86 13.37 29.40 8.05
CA SER A 86 12.40 29.73 7.00
C SER A 86 10.96 29.72 7.51
N LYS A 87 10.15 30.67 7.01
CA LYS A 87 8.74 30.82 7.36
C LYS A 87 7.78 30.21 6.36
N TYR A 88 8.27 29.91 5.17
CA TYR A 88 7.50 29.36 4.07
C TYR A 88 8.11 28.01 3.70
N LEU A 89 7.24 27.02 3.54
CA LEU A 89 7.60 25.68 3.05
C LEU A 89 7.01 25.51 1.66
N ILE A 90 7.85 25.09 0.71
CA ILE A 90 7.44 24.65 -0.61
C ILE A 90 7.79 23.17 -0.71
N ASN A 91 6.79 22.34 -0.87
CA ASN A 91 6.95 20.92 -1.19
C ASN A 91 6.69 20.73 -2.69
N ILE A 92 7.63 20.08 -3.40
CA ILE A 92 7.55 19.86 -4.86
C ILE A 92 7.07 18.44 -5.17
N ASP A 93 6.89 17.62 -4.17
CA ASP A 93 6.36 16.26 -4.26
C ASP A 93 4.86 16.27 -4.56
N ASN A 94 4.51 16.53 -5.82
CA ASN A 94 3.14 16.57 -6.33
C ASN A 94 3.10 16.03 -7.77
N GLU A 95 2.21 15.09 -8.02
CA GLU A 95 2.06 14.41 -9.32
C GLU A 95 1.22 15.23 -10.33
N GLU A 96 0.45 16.21 -9.88
CA GLU A 96 -0.46 16.96 -10.74
C GLU A 96 0.17 18.30 -11.20
N GLU A 97 0.51 18.38 -12.48
CA GLU A 97 1.10 19.58 -13.08
C GLU A 97 0.14 20.77 -12.99
N GLY A 98 0.65 21.93 -12.55
CA GLY A 98 -0.11 23.17 -12.42
C GLY A 98 -1.07 23.22 -11.24
N ALA A 99 -1.11 22.22 -10.39
CA ALA A 99 -1.92 22.19 -9.18
C ALA A 99 -1.12 22.59 -7.94
N PHE A 100 -1.71 23.44 -7.09
CA PHE A 100 -1.16 23.76 -5.77
C PHE A 100 -2.00 23.10 -4.68
N ILE A 101 -1.44 22.13 -3.99
CA ILE A 101 -2.09 21.47 -2.86
C ILE A 101 -1.80 22.26 -1.60
N VAL A 102 -2.83 22.75 -0.95
CA VAL A 102 -2.74 23.62 0.25
C VAL A 102 -3.11 22.89 1.55
N GLY A 103 -3.27 21.58 1.50
CA GLY A 103 -3.60 20.77 2.66
C GLY A 103 -3.41 19.28 2.36
N CYS A 104 -3.36 18.48 3.39
CA CYS A 104 -3.25 17.02 3.28
C CYS A 104 -4.24 16.33 4.22
N ALA A 105 -4.58 15.09 3.89
CA ALA A 105 -5.32 14.23 4.80
C ALA A 105 -4.40 13.71 5.92
N GLY A 106 -4.94 13.62 7.12
CA GLY A 106 -4.28 12.92 8.22
C GLY A 106 -4.47 11.40 8.08
N GLY A 107 -3.55 10.64 8.65
CA GLY A 107 -3.63 9.20 8.72
C GLY A 107 -3.26 8.66 10.10
N MET A 108 -3.77 7.48 10.41
CA MET A 108 -3.43 6.76 11.64
C MET A 108 -3.22 5.28 11.32
N ARG A 109 -2.15 4.70 11.85
CA ARG A 109 -1.93 3.25 11.84
C ARG A 109 -2.34 2.67 13.18
N SER A 110 -3.20 1.66 13.16
CA SER A 110 -3.62 0.94 14.36
C SER A 110 -3.17 -0.51 14.29
N GLY A 111 -2.37 -0.93 15.25
CA GLY A 111 -1.99 -2.32 15.43
C GLY A 111 -2.91 -3.00 16.45
N LEU A 112 -3.67 -4.00 16.01
CA LEU A 112 -4.53 -4.77 16.89
C LEU A 112 -3.89 -6.15 17.14
N ARG A 113 -3.82 -6.53 18.43
CA ARG A 113 -3.36 -7.85 18.85
C ARG A 113 -4.46 -8.53 19.65
N LEU A 114 -4.96 -9.63 19.11
CA LEU A 114 -5.93 -10.48 19.79
C LEU A 114 -5.19 -11.67 20.42
N PRO A 115 -5.15 -11.80 21.74
CA PRO A 115 -4.64 -13.02 22.39
C PRO A 115 -5.53 -14.20 22.00
N VAL A 116 -4.92 -15.28 21.56
CA VAL A 116 -5.64 -16.51 21.20
C VAL A 116 -5.05 -17.68 21.99
N SER A 117 -5.88 -18.68 22.26
CA SER A 117 -5.46 -19.96 22.81
C SER A 117 -5.71 -21.05 21.77
N TYR A 118 -4.76 -22.00 21.69
CA TYR A 118 -4.89 -23.14 20.79
C TYR A 118 -5.41 -24.35 21.54
N THR A 119 -6.34 -25.06 20.91
CA THR A 119 -6.85 -26.33 21.41
C THR A 119 -6.85 -27.35 20.28
N GLY A 120 -6.74 -28.64 20.63
CA GLY A 120 -6.93 -29.70 19.66
C GLY A 120 -8.39 -29.75 19.21
N MET A 121 -8.62 -29.91 17.93
CA MET A 121 -9.94 -30.09 17.35
C MET A 121 -9.84 -31.17 16.26
N ASP A 122 -10.64 -32.22 16.43
CA ASP A 122 -10.82 -33.24 15.41
C ASP A 122 -11.84 -32.76 14.37
N GLY A 123 -11.49 -32.86 13.10
CA GLY A 123 -12.41 -32.39 12.05
C GLY A 123 -11.76 -32.40 10.66
N LYS A 124 -12.45 -31.81 9.71
CA LYS A 124 -12.00 -31.62 8.35
C LYS A 124 -11.39 -30.24 8.18
N ASN A 125 -10.17 -30.20 7.63
CA ASN A 125 -9.55 -28.92 7.28
C ASN A 125 -10.10 -28.43 5.94
N VAL A 126 -10.56 -27.18 5.91
CA VAL A 126 -11.02 -26.48 4.72
C VAL A 126 -10.33 -25.12 4.63
N ARG A 127 -9.98 -24.71 3.42
CA ARG A 127 -9.47 -23.36 3.16
C ARG A 127 -10.50 -22.58 2.38
N ILE A 128 -10.82 -21.40 2.87
CA ILE A 128 -11.65 -20.42 2.18
C ILE A 128 -10.76 -19.27 1.74
N THR A 129 -10.88 -18.87 0.49
CA THR A 129 -10.08 -17.78 -0.08
C THR A 129 -10.99 -16.77 -0.77
N ILE A 130 -10.83 -15.50 -0.44
CA ILE A 130 -11.41 -14.38 -1.14
C ILE A 130 -10.37 -13.86 -2.12
N THR A 131 -10.70 -13.79 -3.40
CA THR A 131 -9.82 -13.32 -4.48
C THR A 131 -10.58 -12.55 -5.54
N GLY A 132 -9.85 -11.95 -6.50
CA GLY A 132 -10.45 -11.30 -7.67
C GLY A 132 -10.94 -9.88 -7.41
N LEU A 133 -10.68 -9.29 -6.24
CA LEU A 133 -11.07 -7.92 -5.95
C LEU A 133 -10.11 -6.92 -6.59
N ALA A 134 -10.62 -5.73 -6.93
CA ALA A 134 -9.85 -4.69 -7.60
C ALA A 134 -8.69 -4.15 -6.74
N GLY A 135 -8.90 -4.01 -5.42
CA GLY A 135 -7.93 -3.36 -4.54
C GLY A 135 -7.79 -1.88 -4.83
N GLY A 136 -6.73 -1.26 -4.34
CA GLY A 136 -6.40 0.14 -4.59
C GLY A 136 -5.72 0.81 -3.40
N HIS A 137 -5.34 2.07 -3.57
CA HIS A 137 -4.77 2.85 -2.49
C HIS A 137 -5.84 3.23 -1.47
N SER A 138 -5.56 2.98 -0.18
CA SER A 138 -6.54 3.18 0.91
C SER A 138 -6.90 4.64 1.18
N GLY A 139 -6.09 5.58 0.72
CA GLY A 139 -6.36 7.02 0.75
C GLY A 139 -6.99 7.51 -0.56
N MET A 140 -6.22 7.53 -1.63
CA MET A 140 -6.62 8.16 -2.91
C MET A 140 -7.80 7.48 -3.61
N GLU A 141 -8.06 6.21 -3.33
CA GLU A 141 -9.11 5.44 -3.99
C GLU A 141 -10.21 4.94 -3.05
N ILE A 142 -10.21 5.38 -1.80
CA ILE A 142 -11.20 4.98 -0.80
C ILE A 142 -12.63 5.37 -1.20
N ASN A 143 -12.78 6.48 -1.90
CA ASN A 143 -14.05 6.98 -2.41
C ASN A 143 -14.65 6.13 -3.55
N LYS A 144 -13.88 5.23 -4.14
CA LYS A 144 -14.34 4.36 -5.23
C LYS A 144 -15.18 3.17 -4.74
N GLY A 145 -15.39 3.03 -3.43
CA GLY A 145 -16.22 1.99 -2.84
C GLY A 145 -15.72 0.56 -3.07
N ARG A 146 -14.40 0.38 -3.29
CA ARG A 146 -13.83 -0.93 -3.57
C ARG A 146 -13.94 -1.88 -2.40
N ALA A 147 -14.25 -3.12 -2.70
CA ALA A 147 -14.39 -4.16 -1.70
C ALA A 147 -13.04 -4.54 -1.06
N ASN A 148 -13.07 -4.81 0.24
CA ASN A 148 -11.92 -5.26 1.02
C ASN A 148 -12.08 -6.74 1.39
N ALA A 149 -11.11 -7.57 1.01
CA ALA A 149 -11.15 -9.02 1.23
C ALA A 149 -11.33 -9.40 2.71
N HIS A 150 -10.67 -8.70 3.63
CA HIS A 150 -10.80 -8.98 5.06
C HIS A 150 -12.19 -8.70 5.60
N ILE A 151 -12.84 -7.63 5.13
CA ILE A 151 -14.23 -7.31 5.53
C ILE A 151 -15.18 -8.38 5.02
N ILE A 152 -14.99 -8.84 3.78
CA ILE A 152 -15.83 -9.89 3.19
C ILE A 152 -15.64 -11.20 3.96
N LEU A 153 -14.39 -11.58 4.23
CA LEU A 153 -14.10 -12.80 4.99
C LEU A 153 -14.65 -12.73 6.42
N GLY A 154 -14.51 -11.57 7.07
CA GLY A 154 -15.07 -11.35 8.41
C GLY A 154 -16.59 -11.52 8.46
N ARG A 155 -17.32 -11.04 7.43
CA ARG A 155 -18.77 -11.26 7.31
C ARG A 155 -19.12 -12.73 7.10
N LEU A 156 -18.33 -13.44 6.30
CA LEU A 156 -18.53 -14.88 6.10
C LEU A 156 -18.32 -15.65 7.41
N LEU A 157 -17.23 -15.36 8.13
CA LEU A 157 -16.94 -16.00 9.40
C LEU A 157 -18.01 -15.71 10.46
N PHE A 158 -18.50 -14.47 10.50
CA PHE A 158 -19.60 -14.10 11.39
C PHE A 158 -20.87 -14.92 11.09
N ASN A 159 -21.25 -15.06 9.83
CA ASN A 159 -22.42 -15.87 9.45
C ASN A 159 -22.20 -17.36 9.72
N LEU A 160 -20.97 -17.87 9.54
CA LEU A 160 -20.63 -19.26 9.88
C LEU A 160 -20.76 -19.51 11.38
N ASP A 161 -20.31 -18.57 12.23
CA ASP A 161 -20.34 -18.69 13.69
C ASP A 161 -21.76 -18.76 14.27
N GLU A 162 -22.76 -18.20 13.57
CA GLU A 162 -24.15 -18.31 13.96
C GLU A 162 -24.75 -19.70 13.71
N GLU A 163 -24.15 -20.51 12.83
CA GLU A 163 -24.70 -21.78 12.39
C GLU A 163 -23.84 -23.00 12.72
N LEU A 164 -22.52 -22.83 12.79
CA LEU A 164 -21.55 -23.91 12.84
C LEU A 164 -20.50 -23.68 13.93
N PHE A 165 -20.05 -24.78 14.51
CA PHE A 165 -18.86 -24.73 15.36
C PHE A 165 -17.61 -25.04 14.53
N TYR A 166 -16.61 -24.16 14.57
CA TYR A 166 -15.36 -24.31 13.84
C TYR A 166 -14.16 -23.79 14.62
N GLY A 167 -12.98 -24.30 14.28
CA GLY A 167 -11.70 -23.76 14.75
C GLY A 167 -10.98 -23.03 13.62
N ILE A 168 -10.26 -21.95 13.94
CA ILE A 168 -9.39 -21.26 12.99
C ILE A 168 -7.95 -21.73 13.23
N SER A 169 -7.33 -22.32 12.22
CA SER A 169 -5.92 -22.76 12.28
C SER A 169 -4.97 -21.80 11.57
N GLY A 170 -5.48 -20.95 10.68
CA GLY A 170 -4.68 -19.94 9.97
C GLY A 170 -5.55 -18.85 9.40
N LEU A 171 -5.00 -17.62 9.40
CA LEU A 171 -5.62 -16.46 8.78
C LEU A 171 -4.51 -15.63 8.12
N ALA A 172 -4.63 -15.33 6.84
CA ALA A 172 -3.64 -14.57 6.10
C ALA A 172 -4.29 -13.69 5.04
N GLY A 173 -3.68 -12.54 4.75
CA GLY A 173 -4.12 -11.64 3.69
C GLY A 173 -3.61 -10.23 3.88
N GLY A 174 -3.79 -9.40 2.82
CA GLY A 174 -3.23 -8.07 2.76
C GLY A 174 -1.71 -8.08 2.55
N ARG A 175 -1.21 -7.12 1.83
CA ARG A 175 0.24 -6.99 1.54
C ARG A 175 0.82 -5.73 2.16
N MET A 176 0.08 -4.63 2.09
CA MET A 176 0.49 -3.31 2.53
C MET A 176 -0.62 -2.67 3.37
N ASP A 177 -0.25 -1.90 4.36
CA ASP A 177 -1.19 -1.22 5.26
C ASP A 177 -1.90 -0.02 4.59
N ASN A 178 -1.32 0.52 3.51
CA ASN A 178 -1.92 1.56 2.69
C ASN A 178 -2.65 1.03 1.44
N ALA A 179 -2.91 -0.28 1.35
CA ALA A 179 -3.62 -0.88 0.25
C ALA A 179 -4.91 -1.58 0.70
N ILE A 180 -6.01 -1.35 -0.04
CA ILE A 180 -7.26 -2.09 0.13
C ILE A 180 -6.98 -3.56 -0.24
N SER A 181 -7.21 -4.47 0.71
CA SER A 181 -6.87 -5.89 0.53
C SER A 181 -7.67 -6.52 -0.62
N ARG A 182 -6.95 -7.10 -1.59
CA ARG A 182 -7.53 -7.76 -2.77
C ARG A 182 -7.84 -9.23 -2.53
N GLU A 183 -7.14 -9.82 -1.57
CA GLU A 183 -7.20 -11.25 -1.30
C GLU A 183 -6.93 -11.53 0.18
N CYS A 184 -7.59 -12.54 0.71
CA CYS A 184 -7.28 -13.12 2.01
C CYS A 184 -7.73 -14.57 2.05
N SER A 185 -7.22 -15.34 3.01
CA SER A 185 -7.61 -16.73 3.23
C SER A 185 -7.71 -17.05 4.70
N VAL A 186 -8.55 -18.03 5.00
CA VAL A 186 -8.67 -18.65 6.32
C VAL A 186 -8.62 -20.15 6.18
N ASP A 187 -7.92 -20.79 7.10
CA ASP A 187 -7.91 -22.25 7.29
C ASP A 187 -8.80 -22.57 8.50
N LEU A 188 -9.85 -23.34 8.26
CA LEU A 188 -10.82 -23.77 9.25
C LEU A 188 -10.70 -25.28 9.48
N CYS A 189 -10.91 -25.70 10.73
CA CYS A 189 -11.26 -27.06 11.08
C CYS A 189 -12.75 -27.10 11.40
N ILE A 190 -13.52 -27.92 10.66
CA ILE A 190 -14.98 -28.04 10.76
C ILE A 190 -15.38 -29.50 10.99
N ASN A 191 -16.62 -29.73 11.45
CA ASN A 191 -17.20 -31.05 11.38
C ASN A 191 -17.32 -31.47 9.90
N PRO A 192 -16.90 -32.69 9.51
CA PRO A 192 -17.04 -33.16 8.13
C PRO A 192 -18.44 -33.03 7.53
N ASP A 193 -19.48 -33.17 8.35
CA ASP A 193 -20.89 -33.07 7.92
C ASP A 193 -21.29 -31.63 7.55
N ASP A 194 -20.56 -30.62 8.04
CA ASP A 194 -20.86 -29.21 7.81
C ASP A 194 -20.28 -28.67 6.49
N GLU A 195 -19.46 -29.46 5.76
CA GLU A 195 -18.79 -28.97 4.53
C GLU A 195 -19.77 -28.43 3.50
N THR A 196 -20.88 -29.12 3.31
CA THR A 196 -21.90 -28.68 2.34
C THR A 196 -22.44 -27.31 2.72
N ARG A 197 -22.73 -27.09 4.00
CA ARG A 197 -23.24 -25.80 4.48
C ARG A 197 -22.23 -24.67 4.34
N VAL A 198 -20.97 -24.93 4.62
CA VAL A 198 -19.88 -23.97 4.38
C VAL A 198 -19.82 -23.55 2.92
N ARG A 199 -19.92 -24.49 1.98
CA ARG A 199 -19.94 -24.20 0.54
C ARG A 199 -21.15 -23.37 0.15
N GLU A 200 -22.35 -23.71 0.62
CA GLU A 200 -23.56 -22.94 0.37
C GLU A 200 -23.45 -21.48 0.80
N LEU A 201 -22.92 -21.23 2.00
CA LEU A 201 -22.72 -19.88 2.51
C LEU A 201 -21.68 -19.10 1.69
N CYS A 202 -20.62 -19.76 1.22
CA CYS A 202 -19.65 -19.16 0.30
C CYS A 202 -20.31 -18.81 -1.05
N ASP A 203 -21.15 -19.68 -1.58
CA ASP A 203 -21.87 -19.45 -2.85
C ASP A 203 -22.88 -18.30 -2.76
N ILE A 204 -23.62 -18.25 -1.66
CA ILE A 204 -24.57 -17.16 -1.37
C ILE A 204 -23.83 -15.81 -1.31
N LEU A 205 -22.74 -15.75 -0.55
CA LEU A 205 -21.93 -14.53 -0.45
C LEU A 205 -21.36 -14.14 -1.80
N THR A 206 -20.83 -15.09 -2.56
CA THR A 206 -20.29 -14.86 -3.89
C THR A 206 -21.35 -14.29 -4.85
N ALA A 207 -22.57 -14.82 -4.80
CA ALA A 207 -23.68 -14.32 -5.61
C ALA A 207 -24.08 -12.89 -5.21
N GLN A 208 -24.10 -12.59 -3.92
CA GLN A 208 -24.38 -11.23 -3.42
C GLN A 208 -23.33 -10.22 -3.89
N LEU A 209 -22.06 -10.58 -3.83
CA LEU A 209 -20.96 -9.70 -4.24
C LEU A 209 -20.97 -9.41 -5.74
N LYS A 210 -21.31 -10.38 -6.59
CA LYS A 210 -21.41 -10.19 -8.04
C LYS A 210 -22.56 -9.25 -8.45
N ASN A 211 -23.57 -9.08 -7.61
CA ASN A 211 -24.68 -8.17 -7.87
C ASN A 211 -24.41 -6.71 -7.46
N ILE A 212 -23.28 -6.44 -6.84
CA ILE A 212 -22.89 -5.10 -6.33
C ILE A 212 -21.82 -4.45 -7.23
N GLN A 213 -21.23 -5.20 -8.15
CA GLN A 213 -20.22 -4.70 -9.10
C GLN A 213 -20.91 -4.22 -10.41
#